data_70684dba3360560fc639ec9ce68358e5
#
_entry.id   70684dba3360560fc639ec9ce68358e5
#
_cell.length_a   1.000
_cell.length_b   1.000
_cell.length_c   1.000
_cell.angle_alpha   90.00
_cell.angle_beta   90.00
_cell.angle_gamma   90.00
#
_symmetry.space_group_name_H-M   'P 1'
#
loop_
_entity.id
_entity.type
_entity.pdbx_description
1 polymer ?
#
loop_
_entity_poly.entity_id
_entity_poly.type
_entity_poly.pdbx_seq_one_letter_code
_entity_poly.pdbx_strand_id
1 'polypeptide(L)'
;MMRKKRFYQRGVLFAAVVAAASVSGCGNAAKDAPSSVNGAESEPDGSQDPAKNGQLPSGKEQGEGGEGQDGKPFYAGMSMSQTPDVSELLQGSLDMKDFRDKWVYYDEYDCYGLEYIVYCDNPADPVKECMNIYVPAAYMNADGTINEKGTVNGYTAATAPIIYQNGIGGYAEADASKISARNSDYIKQGYIFVSPASRGKETQSEDGTYIGKSPAGLVDLKAGIRFLKANDAEMAGDANKIISIGTSAGGAMSALLASTGNVKDYDSYLREIGAVMDQSDDVYAAQAYCPITDLDHADQAYEWMYQNLQTYNNSRSGENGESTDFEKAVSKQMASGYVDYINSLKLVDTKTGEPLTLGEDGRSGRFYQYMVQKVEDAATVYLNKLSEGSLDVPYTPNDCLSWDGSSAKITSLDDYLADYNPRMKSVMAFDNLEMNENSGENLEFGDETHQYLHFDSYMPDVLEKLKTDYPEEYSKYAEGYDAVIGDKALAERKKLLNPLNYIGSDSVDTAEHIRIRVGTQDADTALSVSAVLALSLENKTDADVDYALVWNQGHGNADYDGELIQWIDKICKE
;
A
#
# COMPACT_ATOMS: atom_id res chain seq x y z
N MET A 1 -38.25 42.24 16.55
CA MET A 1 -39.43 41.78 15.83
C MET A 1 -39.30 40.27 15.65
N MET A 2 -40.12 39.53 16.41
CA MET A 2 -40.13 38.05 16.43
C MET A 2 -40.78 37.48 15.18
N ARG A 3 -40.26 36.37 14.64
CA ARG A 3 -41.05 35.36 13.90
C ARG A 3 -40.54 33.95 14.10
N LYS A 4 -41.33 33.26 14.76
CA LYS A 4 -41.80 31.91 15.08
C LYS A 4 -41.31 30.77 14.19
N LYS A 5 -40.89 29.71 14.92
CA LYS A 5 -40.70 28.32 14.51
C LYS A 5 -42.00 27.70 13.95
N ARG A 6 -41.87 26.81 12.99
CA ARG A 6 -42.88 25.74 12.76
C ARG A 6 -42.18 24.40 12.61
N PHE A 7 -42.45 23.52 13.56
CA PHE A 7 -42.25 22.07 13.51
C PHE A 7 -43.23 21.43 12.52
N TYR A 8 -42.76 20.43 11.77
CA TYR A 8 -43.62 19.42 11.18
C TYR A 8 -43.04 18.04 11.52
N GLN A 9 -43.73 17.36 12.45
CA GLN A 9 -43.68 15.92 12.63
C GLN A 9 -44.52 15.27 11.52
N ARG A 10 -43.99 14.24 10.89
CA ARG A 10 -44.80 13.19 10.26
C ARG A 10 -44.16 11.85 10.61
N GLY A 11 -44.82 11.11 11.43
CA GLY A 11 -44.59 9.70 11.67
C GLY A 11 -45.10 8.88 10.49
N VAL A 12 -44.40 7.81 10.17
CA VAL A 12 -44.92 6.73 9.33
C VAL A 12 -44.73 5.40 10.05
N LEU A 13 -45.79 4.66 10.00
CA LEU A 13 -46.07 3.37 10.65
C LEU A 13 -45.15 2.25 10.12
N PHE A 14 -44.75 1.39 11.06
CA PHE A 14 -44.26 0.04 10.83
C PHE A 14 -45.35 -0.88 10.26
N ALA A 15 -44.98 -1.69 9.26
CA ALA A 15 -45.66 -2.95 8.98
C ALA A 15 -44.61 -4.05 8.86
N ALA A 16 -44.56 -4.88 9.90
CA ALA A 16 -43.79 -6.11 9.91
C ALA A 16 -44.47 -7.18 9.06
N VAL A 17 -43.70 -7.89 8.24
CA VAL A 17 -44.10 -9.19 7.70
C VAL A 17 -43.03 -10.22 8.04
N VAL A 18 -43.42 -11.10 8.95
CA VAL A 18 -42.74 -12.34 9.34
C VAL A 18 -43.08 -13.40 8.27
N ALA A 19 -42.09 -14.08 7.75
CA ALA A 19 -42.30 -15.42 7.17
C ALA A 19 -41.12 -16.33 7.50
N ALA A 20 -41.48 -17.40 8.18
CA ALA A 20 -40.60 -18.39 8.78
C ALA A 20 -40.16 -19.50 7.79
N ALA A 21 -38.95 -19.96 8.05
CA ALA A 21 -38.44 -21.33 8.10
C ALA A 21 -38.89 -22.39 7.08
N SER A 22 -37.93 -23.09 6.57
CA SER A 22 -37.88 -24.56 6.77
C SER A 22 -36.51 -25.16 6.50
N VAL A 23 -36.09 -25.94 7.47
CA VAL A 23 -34.92 -26.79 7.59
C VAL A 23 -35.20 -28.15 6.91
N SER A 24 -34.20 -28.73 6.24
CA SER A 24 -33.95 -30.18 6.13
C SER A 24 -32.61 -30.31 5.41
N GLY A 25 -31.58 -30.98 5.84
CA GLY A 25 -31.48 -32.13 6.73
C GLY A 25 -30.77 -33.27 6.02
N CYS A 26 -29.56 -33.64 6.51
CA CYS A 26 -28.89 -34.96 6.38
C CYS A 26 -28.38 -35.41 4.99
N GLY A 27 -27.18 -35.95 4.84
CA GLY A 27 -26.50 -36.95 5.61
C GLY A 27 -25.15 -37.38 5.07
N ASN A 28 -24.39 -37.93 5.96
CA ASN A 28 -23.08 -38.56 5.92
C ASN A 28 -22.86 -39.67 4.84
N ALA A 29 -21.63 -39.81 4.40
CA ALA A 29 -20.92 -41.09 4.56
C ALA A 29 -19.42 -40.99 4.21
N ALA A 30 -18.62 -41.44 5.14
CA ALA A 30 -17.20 -41.70 5.04
C ALA A 30 -16.95 -43.09 4.44
N LYS A 31 -15.69 -43.31 3.98
CA LYS A 31 -14.85 -44.52 4.00
C LYS A 31 -14.02 -44.60 2.71
N ASP A 32 -12.83 -45.02 2.59
CA ASP A 32 -11.76 -45.58 3.41
C ASP A 32 -10.49 -45.58 2.54
N ALA A 33 -9.33 -45.48 3.15
CA ALA A 33 -8.04 -45.81 2.55
C ALA A 33 -7.83 -47.35 2.63
N PRO A 34 -6.89 -47.95 1.91
CA PRO A 34 -5.56 -48.25 2.49
C PRO A 34 -4.37 -48.23 1.49
N SER A 35 -3.25 -47.79 1.89
CA SER A 35 -1.98 -48.33 2.39
C SER A 35 -1.22 -49.38 1.55
N SER A 36 0.09 -49.09 1.49
CA SER A 36 1.27 -50.00 1.52
C SER A 36 1.89 -50.36 0.16
N VAL A 37 3.19 -50.57 -0.06
CA VAL A 37 4.40 -50.64 0.78
C VAL A 37 5.59 -50.85 -0.17
N ASN A 38 6.81 -50.33 0.20
CA ASN A 38 8.18 -50.82 -0.08
C ASN A 38 8.67 -50.95 -1.54
N GLY A 39 9.90 -50.69 -1.87
CA GLY A 39 11.17 -50.64 -1.15
C GLY A 39 12.36 -50.57 -2.08
N ALA A 40 13.45 -50.11 -1.51
CA ALA A 40 14.85 -50.53 -1.60
C ALA A 40 15.72 -50.17 -2.83
N GLU A 41 16.69 -49.30 -2.55
CA GLU A 41 18.16 -49.43 -2.66
C GLU A 41 18.79 -49.81 -4.02
N SER A 42 19.70 -48.94 -4.52
CA SER A 42 21.16 -49.14 -4.52
C SER A 42 21.89 -48.11 -5.36
N GLU A 43 22.86 -47.43 -4.74
CA GLU A 43 24.05 -46.90 -5.41
C GLU A 43 25.05 -48.04 -5.70
N PRO A 44 26.17 -47.90 -6.50
CA PRO A 44 27.07 -46.75 -6.53
C PRO A 44 27.83 -46.48 -7.87
N ASP A 45 28.50 -45.32 -7.90
CA ASP A 45 29.89 -45.04 -8.34
C ASP A 45 30.27 -44.90 -9.82
N GLY A 46 31.10 -43.85 -10.13
CA GLY A 46 32.02 -43.86 -11.25
C GLY A 46 32.20 -42.63 -12.08
N SER A 47 32.91 -41.62 -11.53
CA SER A 47 33.89 -40.69 -12.21
C SER A 47 33.86 -40.52 -13.74
N GLN A 48 33.87 -39.29 -14.19
CA GLN A 48 34.85 -38.53 -15.04
C GLN A 48 34.23 -37.43 -15.87
N ASP A 49 34.72 -36.23 -15.69
CA ASP A 49 34.68 -35.04 -16.56
C ASP A 49 35.56 -35.25 -17.81
N PRO A 50 35.64 -34.40 -18.88
CA PRO A 50 34.93 -33.14 -19.12
C PRO A 50 34.45 -32.90 -20.58
N ALA A 51 33.72 -31.81 -20.76
CA ALA A 51 33.68 -30.94 -21.95
C ALA A 51 32.66 -31.17 -23.08
N LYS A 52 31.88 -30.12 -23.29
CA LYS A 52 31.20 -29.62 -24.52
C LYS A 52 29.76 -30.08 -24.73
N ASN A 53 28.88 -29.20 -24.51
CA ASN A 53 27.95 -28.49 -25.42
C ASN A 53 26.77 -27.93 -24.65
N GLY A 54 26.58 -26.63 -24.74
CA GLY A 54 25.46 -25.92 -24.17
C GLY A 54 24.14 -26.36 -24.79
N GLN A 55 23.28 -26.80 -23.94
CA GLN A 55 21.85 -26.83 -24.13
C GLN A 55 21.24 -26.53 -22.78
N LEU A 56 20.69 -25.32 -22.66
CA LEU A 56 19.96 -24.89 -21.47
C LEU A 56 18.80 -25.83 -21.19
N PRO A 57 18.59 -26.30 -19.97
CA PRO A 57 17.37 -26.96 -19.61
C PRO A 57 16.25 -25.93 -19.58
N SER A 58 15.22 -26.16 -20.36
CA SER A 58 13.92 -25.49 -20.21
C SER A 58 13.29 -25.98 -18.91
N GLY A 59 13.63 -25.37 -17.80
CA GLY A 59 13.00 -25.57 -16.52
C GLY A 59 12.15 -24.34 -16.23
N LYS A 60 10.85 -24.44 -16.52
CA LYS A 60 9.87 -23.56 -15.89
C LYS A 60 9.81 -23.94 -14.42
N GLU A 61 10.57 -23.28 -13.59
CA GLU A 61 10.22 -23.10 -12.19
C GLU A 61 9.55 -21.74 -12.09
N GLN A 62 8.25 -21.79 -11.83
CA GLN A 62 7.42 -20.63 -11.49
C GLN A 62 8.02 -19.99 -10.24
N GLY A 63 8.36 -18.72 -10.32
CA GLY A 63 8.74 -17.95 -9.16
C GLY A 63 7.56 -17.86 -8.20
N GLU A 64 7.65 -18.64 -7.13
CA GLU A 64 6.84 -18.39 -5.95
C GLU A 64 7.16 -16.98 -5.45
N GLY A 65 6.12 -16.25 -5.04
CA GLY A 65 6.21 -14.88 -4.56
C GLY A 65 7.36 -14.69 -3.58
N GLY A 66 8.13 -13.61 -3.75
CA GLY A 66 9.41 -13.36 -3.12
C GLY A 66 9.48 -13.85 -1.69
N GLU A 67 10.24 -14.92 -1.47
CA GLU A 67 10.61 -15.37 -0.15
C GLU A 67 11.57 -14.34 0.45
N GLY A 68 11.21 -13.80 1.63
CA GLY A 68 12.20 -13.16 2.47
C GLY A 68 13.35 -14.13 2.71
N GLN A 69 14.52 -13.64 3.09
CA GLN A 69 15.76 -14.43 3.28
C GLN A 69 15.61 -15.75 4.07
N ASP A 70 14.45 -16.03 4.66
CA ASP A 70 14.13 -17.21 5.48
C ASP A 70 13.27 -18.26 4.75
N GLY A 71 13.01 -18.13 3.44
CA GLY A 71 12.19 -19.09 2.69
C GLY A 71 10.71 -19.12 3.07
N LYS A 72 10.17 -18.05 3.67
CA LYS A 72 8.75 -17.92 4.02
C LYS A 72 8.04 -16.94 3.08
N PRO A 73 6.78 -17.21 2.68
CA PRO A 73 6.00 -16.26 1.90
C PRO A 73 5.97 -14.90 2.58
N PHE A 74 6.12 -13.82 1.83
CA PHE A 74 6.16 -12.44 2.34
C PHE A 74 5.00 -12.10 3.30
N TYR A 75 3.82 -12.67 3.08
CA TYR A 75 2.66 -12.51 3.95
C TYR A 75 2.67 -13.41 5.22
N ALA A 76 3.49 -14.45 5.26
CA ALA A 76 3.61 -15.30 6.46
C ALA A 76 4.41 -14.67 7.61
N GLY A 77 4.96 -13.47 7.39
CA GLY A 77 5.71 -12.69 8.39
C GLY A 77 5.01 -11.43 8.89
N MET A 78 3.77 -11.14 8.46
CA MET A 78 2.93 -10.24 9.25
C MET A 78 2.78 -10.89 10.62
N SER A 79 3.32 -10.22 11.67
CA SER A 79 3.05 -10.59 13.05
C SER A 79 1.58 -10.95 13.11
N MET A 80 1.26 -12.11 13.73
CA MET A 80 -0.14 -12.39 14.04
C MET A 80 -0.58 -11.29 15.00
N SER A 81 -1.04 -10.16 14.42
CA SER A 81 -1.69 -9.11 15.15
C SER A 81 -2.91 -9.79 15.76
N GLN A 82 -2.95 -9.87 17.06
CA GLN A 82 -4.15 -10.32 17.76
C GLN A 82 -5.00 -9.08 17.91
N THR A 83 -6.17 -9.09 17.29
CA THR A 83 -7.20 -8.10 17.58
C THR A 83 -7.43 -8.09 19.09
N PRO A 84 -7.24 -6.96 19.79
CA PRO A 84 -7.38 -6.92 21.23
C PRO A 84 -8.83 -7.17 21.66
N ASP A 85 -9.01 -7.74 22.86
CA ASP A 85 -10.31 -7.67 23.53
C ASP A 85 -10.58 -6.21 23.96
N VAL A 86 -11.83 -5.77 23.87
CA VAL A 86 -12.23 -4.41 24.28
C VAL A 86 -11.78 -4.07 25.71
N SER A 87 -11.68 -5.08 26.60
CA SER A 87 -11.20 -4.92 27.97
C SER A 87 -9.69 -4.65 28.09
N GLU A 88 -8.92 -4.84 27.02
CA GLU A 88 -7.49 -4.55 26.97
C GLU A 88 -7.20 -3.12 26.53
N LEU A 89 -8.22 -2.42 25.97
CA LEU A 89 -8.05 -1.06 25.44
C LEU A 89 -7.80 -0.04 26.55
N LEU A 90 -6.83 0.82 26.33
CA LEU A 90 -6.58 2.02 27.11
C LEU A 90 -7.39 3.17 26.50
N GLN A 91 -8.55 3.46 27.10
CA GLN A 91 -9.52 4.42 26.57
C GLN A 91 -10.07 5.33 27.65
N GLY A 92 -10.82 6.38 27.25
CA GLY A 92 -11.48 7.32 28.17
C GLY A 92 -10.62 8.53 28.53
N SER A 93 -9.41 8.64 27.96
CA SER A 93 -8.56 9.85 28.01
C SER A 93 -7.69 9.92 26.76
N LEU A 94 -7.47 11.14 26.27
CA LEU A 94 -6.48 11.44 25.21
C LEU A 94 -5.18 12.00 25.80
N ASP A 95 -5.02 12.07 27.13
CA ASP A 95 -3.80 12.48 27.84
C ASP A 95 -3.03 11.23 28.29
N MET A 96 -1.85 10.98 27.71
CA MET A 96 -1.01 9.83 28.07
C MET A 96 -0.55 9.81 29.52
N LYS A 97 -0.65 10.93 30.26
CA LYS A 97 -0.39 10.96 31.70
C LYS A 97 -1.26 9.99 32.49
N ASP A 98 -2.50 9.78 32.01
CA ASP A 98 -3.47 8.92 32.67
C ASP A 98 -3.11 7.42 32.56
N PHE A 99 -2.16 7.09 31.69
CA PHE A 99 -1.72 5.72 31.40
C PHE A 99 -0.25 5.44 31.80
N ARG A 100 0.39 6.33 32.58
CA ARG A 100 1.82 6.17 32.97
C ARG A 100 2.12 4.85 33.66
N ASP A 101 1.19 4.32 34.44
CA ASP A 101 1.31 3.03 35.14
C ASP A 101 1.06 1.80 34.25
N LYS A 102 0.75 2.02 32.99
CA LYS A 102 0.44 0.96 32.01
C LYS A 102 1.64 0.57 31.14
N TRP A 103 2.73 1.32 31.18
CA TRP A 103 3.95 0.93 30.48
C TRP A 103 4.49 -0.40 30.99
N VAL A 104 4.75 -1.34 30.06
CA VAL A 104 5.29 -2.67 30.33
C VAL A 104 6.70 -2.78 29.75
N TYR A 105 7.66 -3.29 30.56
CA TYR A 105 9.02 -3.53 30.08
C TYR A 105 9.11 -4.89 29.37
N TYR A 106 9.67 -4.88 28.17
CA TYR A 106 9.94 -6.05 27.32
C TYR A 106 11.43 -6.35 27.32
N ASP A 107 11.86 -7.30 28.16
CA ASP A 107 13.27 -7.67 28.37
C ASP A 107 13.95 -8.14 27.07
N GLU A 108 13.24 -8.89 26.22
CA GLU A 108 13.77 -9.42 24.96
C GLU A 108 14.21 -8.31 23.99
N TYR A 109 13.53 -7.16 24.00
CA TYR A 109 13.75 -6.06 23.06
C TYR A 109 14.36 -4.81 23.69
N ASP A 110 14.60 -4.84 25.02
CA ASP A 110 15.08 -3.71 25.82
C ASP A 110 14.28 -2.42 25.58
N CYS A 111 12.95 -2.54 25.67
CA CYS A 111 12.00 -1.44 25.45
C CYS A 111 10.85 -1.45 26.45
N TYR A 112 10.23 -0.29 26.60
CA TYR A 112 8.91 -0.18 27.23
C TYR A 112 7.85 -0.10 26.14
N GLY A 113 6.71 -0.78 26.33
CA GLY A 113 5.55 -0.75 25.46
C GLY A 113 4.31 -0.23 26.18
N LEU A 114 3.53 0.59 25.50
CA LEU A 114 2.18 0.97 25.85
C LEU A 114 1.26 0.48 24.74
N GLU A 115 0.42 -0.50 25.05
CA GLU A 115 -0.34 -1.21 24.02
C GLU A 115 -1.81 -0.83 24.05
N TYR A 116 -2.42 -0.76 22.87
CA TYR A 116 -3.84 -0.57 22.61
C TYR A 116 -4.42 0.74 23.18
N ILE A 117 -3.64 1.83 23.09
CA ILE A 117 -4.15 3.15 23.46
C ILE A 117 -5.05 3.71 22.34
N VAL A 118 -6.29 4.02 22.69
CA VAL A 118 -7.28 4.61 21.77
C VAL A 118 -6.92 6.08 21.55
N TYR A 119 -6.79 6.50 20.29
CA TYR A 119 -6.25 7.81 19.92
C TYR A 119 -7.32 8.86 19.55
N CYS A 120 -8.61 8.54 19.73
CA CYS A 120 -9.72 9.46 19.49
C CYS A 120 -10.81 9.31 20.56
N ASP A 121 -11.61 10.35 20.78
CA ASP A 121 -12.55 10.43 21.91
C ASP A 121 -13.91 9.79 21.61
N ASN A 122 -14.23 9.62 20.33
CA ASN A 122 -15.48 9.01 19.85
C ASN A 122 -15.21 8.00 18.72
N PRO A 123 -14.43 6.93 18.98
CA PRO A 123 -14.07 5.96 17.94
C PRO A 123 -15.30 5.29 17.34
N ALA A 124 -15.30 5.10 16.03
CA ALA A 124 -16.32 4.30 15.35
C ALA A 124 -16.13 2.80 15.62
N ASP A 125 -14.86 2.37 15.75
CA ASP A 125 -14.44 1.05 16.22
C ASP A 125 -13.18 1.20 17.08
N PRO A 126 -13.28 1.20 18.42
CA PRO A 126 -12.13 1.45 19.29
C PRO A 126 -11.03 0.40 19.19
N VAL A 127 -11.32 -0.79 18.67
CA VAL A 127 -10.33 -1.84 18.43
C VAL A 127 -9.48 -1.53 17.19
N LYS A 128 -10.08 -0.87 16.20
CA LYS A 128 -9.40 -0.43 14.98
C LYS A 128 -8.93 1.03 15.06
N GLU A 129 -9.25 1.75 16.12
CA GLU A 129 -8.83 3.13 16.34
C GLU A 129 -7.95 3.26 17.59
N CYS A 130 -6.98 2.31 17.72
CA CYS A 130 -5.97 2.29 18.78
C CYS A 130 -4.56 2.13 18.20
N MET A 131 -3.53 2.27 19.03
CA MET A 131 -2.14 2.07 18.62
C MET A 131 -1.30 1.43 19.71
N ASN A 132 -0.18 0.84 19.30
CA ASN A 132 0.89 0.39 20.18
C ASN A 132 2.10 1.31 20.04
N ILE A 133 2.71 1.67 21.16
CA ILE A 133 3.88 2.56 21.22
C ILE A 133 5.01 1.83 21.97
N TYR A 134 6.18 1.75 21.35
CA TYR A 134 7.36 1.14 21.95
C TYR A 134 8.54 2.11 21.98
N VAL A 135 9.15 2.22 23.13
CA VAL A 135 10.20 3.21 23.45
C VAL A 135 11.45 2.48 23.93
N PRO A 136 12.66 2.77 23.44
CA PRO A 136 13.91 2.24 23.99
C PRO A 136 13.98 2.41 25.51
N ALA A 137 14.35 1.36 26.25
CA ALA A 137 14.36 1.39 27.72
C ALA A 137 15.23 2.52 28.28
N ALA A 138 16.28 2.90 27.58
CA ALA A 138 17.15 4.01 27.95
C ALA A 138 16.40 5.36 28.12
N TYR A 139 15.28 5.55 27.44
CA TYR A 139 14.50 6.81 27.45
C TYR A 139 13.43 6.86 28.54
N MET A 140 13.24 5.77 29.29
CA MET A 140 12.19 5.66 30.29
C MET A 140 12.74 5.36 31.68
N ASN A 141 12.10 5.87 32.70
CA ASN A 141 12.28 5.47 34.08
C ASN A 141 11.29 4.35 34.44
N ALA A 142 11.60 3.59 35.49
CA ALA A 142 10.74 2.47 35.92
C ALA A 142 9.34 2.89 36.40
N ASP A 143 9.11 4.17 36.66
CA ASP A 143 7.81 4.74 37.05
C ASP A 143 6.99 5.26 35.85
N GLY A 144 7.43 4.98 34.61
CA GLY A 144 6.76 5.39 33.38
C GLY A 144 7.01 6.86 32.99
N THR A 145 7.94 7.55 33.65
CA THR A 145 8.35 8.91 33.28
C THR A 145 9.52 8.90 32.30
N ILE A 146 9.70 10.00 31.55
CA ILE A 146 10.78 10.15 30.58
C ILE A 146 12.14 10.27 31.30
N ASN A 147 13.14 9.53 30.82
CA ASN A 147 14.53 9.68 31.19
C ASN A 147 15.24 10.61 30.21
N GLU A 148 15.31 11.89 30.51
CA GLU A 148 15.94 12.92 29.66
C GLU A 148 17.45 12.71 29.41
N LYS A 149 18.11 11.83 30.18
CA LYS A 149 19.55 11.57 30.09
C LYS A 149 19.91 10.33 29.30
N GLY A 150 18.91 9.51 28.98
CA GLY A 150 19.10 8.29 28.20
C GLY A 150 19.49 8.61 26.76
N THR A 151 20.40 7.81 26.21
CA THR A 151 20.84 7.96 24.82
C THR A 151 20.98 6.60 24.15
N VAL A 152 20.58 6.50 22.88
CA VAL A 152 20.81 5.34 22.01
C VAL A 152 21.26 5.85 20.64
N ASN A 153 22.42 5.42 20.17
CA ASN A 153 22.99 5.79 18.87
C ASN A 153 22.99 7.32 18.56
N GLY A 154 23.16 8.14 19.59
CA GLY A 154 23.19 9.60 19.47
C GLY A 154 21.83 10.28 19.58
N TYR A 155 20.75 9.54 19.63
CA TYR A 155 19.41 10.05 19.93
C TYR A 155 19.15 10.11 21.44
N THR A 156 18.27 10.99 21.84
CA THR A 156 17.75 11.14 23.21
C THR A 156 16.22 10.97 23.18
N ALA A 157 15.60 10.92 24.37
CA ALA A 157 14.14 10.93 24.47
C ALA A 157 13.50 12.13 23.74
N ALA A 158 14.17 13.28 23.66
CA ALA A 158 13.64 14.48 23.01
C ALA A 158 13.96 14.61 21.52
N THR A 159 14.83 13.75 20.96
CA THR A 159 15.30 13.89 19.57
C THR A 159 15.08 12.64 18.72
N ALA A 160 14.61 11.56 19.33
CA ALA A 160 14.38 10.30 18.65
C ALA A 160 13.23 10.45 17.64
N PRO A 161 13.40 10.06 16.36
CA PRO A 161 12.31 10.05 15.42
C PRO A 161 11.27 9.00 15.79
N ILE A 162 10.02 9.26 15.40
CA ILE A 162 8.89 8.35 15.61
C ILE A 162 8.60 7.63 14.29
N ILE A 163 8.82 6.33 14.27
CA ILE A 163 8.46 5.47 13.14
C ILE A 163 6.99 5.11 13.28
N TYR A 164 6.15 5.68 12.44
CA TYR A 164 4.71 5.47 12.37
C TYR A 164 4.40 4.49 11.24
N GLN A 165 4.43 3.19 11.57
CA GLN A 165 4.30 2.12 10.58
C GLN A 165 2.88 1.60 10.54
N ASN A 166 2.14 1.94 9.47
CA ASN A 166 0.81 1.39 9.23
C ASN A 166 0.88 -0.02 8.65
N GLY A 167 -0.11 -0.85 9.02
CA GLY A 167 -0.22 -2.25 8.59
C GLY A 167 -1.24 -2.49 7.48
N ILE A 168 -1.75 -1.42 6.83
CA ILE A 168 -2.79 -1.53 5.82
C ILE A 168 -2.29 -2.30 4.60
N GLY A 169 -3.00 -3.36 4.21
CA GLY A 169 -2.75 -4.14 3.01
C GLY A 169 -4.03 -4.33 2.22
N GLY A 170 -4.04 -4.09 0.91
CA GLY A 170 -5.22 -4.20 0.05
C GLY A 170 -6.43 -3.39 0.55
N TYR A 171 -6.19 -2.26 1.23
CA TYR A 171 -7.19 -1.41 1.87
C TYR A 171 -8.04 -2.10 2.96
N ALA A 172 -7.62 -3.28 3.43
CA ALA A 172 -8.25 -3.94 4.57
C ALA A 172 -7.90 -3.22 5.88
N GLU A 173 -8.69 -3.48 6.93
CA GLU A 173 -8.37 -3.01 8.27
C GLU A 173 -7.01 -3.54 8.74
N ALA A 174 -6.35 -2.76 9.56
CA ALA A 174 -5.09 -3.12 10.19
C ALA A 174 -5.22 -3.15 11.71
N ASP A 175 -4.62 -4.17 12.32
CA ASP A 175 -4.45 -4.21 13.77
C ASP A 175 -3.14 -3.55 14.19
N ALA A 176 -3.08 -3.02 15.40
CA ALA A 176 -1.85 -2.50 16.00
C ALA A 176 -0.86 -3.64 16.25
N SER A 177 0.27 -3.64 15.55
CA SER A 177 1.29 -4.67 15.67
C SER A 177 2.06 -4.56 16.99
N LYS A 178 2.32 -5.71 17.62
CA LYS A 178 3.21 -5.78 18.78
C LYS A 178 4.68 -5.77 18.37
N ILE A 179 5.54 -5.41 19.35
CA ILE A 179 7.00 -5.51 19.17
C ILE A 179 7.41 -6.95 18.84
N SER A 180 8.33 -7.11 17.93
CA SER A 180 8.83 -8.40 17.46
C SER A 180 10.28 -8.26 17.01
N ALA A 181 10.96 -9.37 16.74
CA ALA A 181 12.31 -9.36 16.22
C ALA A 181 12.47 -8.50 14.95
N ARG A 182 11.42 -8.44 14.11
CA ARG A 182 11.42 -7.71 12.83
C ARG A 182 11.44 -6.18 13.01
N ASN A 183 10.65 -5.64 13.95
CA ASN A 183 10.55 -4.20 14.18
C ASN A 183 11.40 -3.71 15.36
N SER A 184 12.04 -4.64 16.13
CA SER A 184 12.94 -4.29 17.21
C SER A 184 14.21 -3.56 16.75
N ASP A 185 14.55 -3.63 15.47
CA ASP A 185 15.70 -2.91 14.93
C ASP A 185 15.53 -1.39 15.01
N TYR A 186 14.29 -0.87 14.91
CA TYR A 186 14.02 0.54 15.18
C TYR A 186 14.39 0.93 16.61
N ILE A 187 14.00 0.09 17.59
CA ILE A 187 14.35 0.30 19.01
C ILE A 187 15.86 0.31 19.22
N LYS A 188 16.60 -0.64 18.61
CA LYS A 188 18.07 -0.72 18.68
C LYS A 188 18.76 0.49 18.07
N GLN A 189 18.12 1.11 17.05
CA GLN A 189 18.61 2.37 16.47
C GLN A 189 18.28 3.61 17.33
N GLY A 190 17.45 3.46 18.35
CA GLY A 190 17.05 4.56 19.22
C GLY A 190 15.84 5.31 18.74
N TYR A 191 15.06 4.73 17.81
CA TYR A 191 13.79 5.31 17.33
C TYR A 191 12.64 4.85 18.21
N ILE A 192 11.56 5.64 18.22
CA ILE A 192 10.27 5.22 18.78
C ILE A 192 9.54 4.43 17.71
N PHE A 193 8.99 3.27 18.04
CA PHE A 193 8.18 2.49 17.13
C PHE A 193 6.70 2.60 17.51
N VAL A 194 5.87 3.07 16.58
CA VAL A 194 4.42 3.20 16.72
C VAL A 194 3.74 2.41 15.62
N SER A 195 2.81 1.56 16.00
CA SER A 195 1.97 0.81 15.08
C SER A 195 0.50 1.15 15.32
N PRO A 196 -0.11 2.00 14.48
CA PRO A 196 -1.53 2.27 14.55
C PRO A 196 -2.34 1.11 13.96
N ALA A 197 -3.47 0.80 14.59
CA ALA A 197 -4.57 0.12 13.93
C ALA A 197 -5.36 1.12 13.09
N SER A 198 -6.16 0.64 12.15
CA SER A 198 -7.07 1.46 11.36
C SER A 198 -8.24 0.64 10.84
N ARG A 199 -9.38 1.30 10.65
CA ARG A 199 -10.49 0.74 9.88
C ARG A 199 -10.07 0.52 8.43
N GLY A 200 -10.77 -0.35 7.73
CA GLY A 200 -10.57 -0.64 6.32
C GLY A 200 -11.86 -1.02 5.61
N LYS A 201 -11.77 -1.30 4.34
CA LYS A 201 -12.86 -1.47 3.38
C LYS A 201 -14.00 -2.42 3.81
N GLU A 202 -13.74 -3.35 4.74
CA GLU A 202 -14.72 -4.34 5.20
C GLU A 202 -15.16 -4.13 6.65
N THR A 203 -14.61 -3.14 7.34
CA THR A 203 -15.00 -2.83 8.73
C THR A 203 -16.46 -2.42 8.79
N GLN A 204 -17.20 -3.08 9.67
CA GLN A 204 -18.64 -2.86 9.89
C GLN A 204 -18.92 -2.57 11.34
N SER A 205 -19.91 -1.71 11.58
CA SER A 205 -20.54 -1.53 12.89
C SER A 205 -21.42 -2.73 13.26
N GLU A 206 -21.89 -2.77 14.51
CA GLU A 206 -22.74 -3.87 15.03
C GLU A 206 -24.03 -4.09 14.20
N ASP A 207 -24.56 -3.05 13.57
CA ASP A 207 -25.76 -3.13 12.74
C ASP A 207 -25.47 -3.51 11.27
N GLY A 208 -24.20 -3.74 10.91
CA GLY A 208 -23.76 -4.15 9.59
C GLY A 208 -23.50 -3.00 8.60
N THR A 209 -23.53 -1.75 9.07
CA THR A 209 -23.17 -0.59 8.25
C THR A 209 -21.67 -0.57 8.00
N TYR A 210 -21.23 -0.36 6.74
CA TYR A 210 -19.81 -0.22 6.43
C TYR A 210 -19.28 1.12 6.92
N ILE A 211 -18.32 1.08 7.84
CA ILE A 211 -17.74 2.27 8.50
C ILE A 211 -16.26 2.49 8.15
N GLY A 212 -15.69 1.61 7.32
CA GLY A 212 -14.26 1.63 6.97
C GLY A 212 -13.96 1.98 5.51
N LYS A 213 -14.99 2.37 4.71
CA LYS A 213 -14.80 2.81 3.33
C LYS A 213 -13.98 4.10 3.25
N SER A 214 -13.36 4.37 2.10
CA SER A 214 -12.62 5.62 1.87
C SER A 214 -13.40 6.85 2.35
N PRO A 215 -12.79 7.76 3.14
CA PRO A 215 -11.37 7.85 3.51
C PRO A 215 -11.03 7.32 4.92
N ALA A 216 -11.85 6.43 5.52
CA ALA A 216 -11.79 6.08 6.94
C ALA A 216 -10.37 5.67 7.41
N GLY A 217 -9.70 4.76 6.71
CA GLY A 217 -8.35 4.31 7.10
C GLY A 217 -7.33 5.45 7.16
N LEU A 218 -7.37 6.40 6.20
CA LEU A 218 -6.50 7.57 6.24
C LEU A 218 -6.86 8.52 7.39
N VAL A 219 -8.14 8.72 7.66
CA VAL A 219 -8.64 9.55 8.77
C VAL A 219 -8.15 9.01 10.10
N ASP A 220 -8.20 7.70 10.30
CA ASP A 220 -7.69 7.02 11.50
C ASP A 220 -6.19 7.26 11.68
N LEU A 221 -5.40 7.10 10.61
CA LEU A 221 -3.96 7.38 10.66
C LEU A 221 -3.67 8.86 10.99
N LYS A 222 -4.42 9.81 10.43
CA LYS A 222 -4.29 11.23 10.75
C LYS A 222 -4.66 11.53 12.21
N ALA A 223 -5.73 10.91 12.73
CA ALA A 223 -6.12 11.04 14.13
C ALA A 223 -5.03 10.53 15.08
N GLY A 224 -4.39 9.39 14.74
CA GLY A 224 -3.25 8.86 15.48
C GLY A 224 -2.05 9.81 15.51
N ILE A 225 -1.72 10.48 14.41
CA ILE A 225 -0.65 11.49 14.35
C ILE A 225 -0.99 12.69 15.24
N ARG A 226 -2.22 13.21 15.18
CA ARG A 226 -2.68 14.30 16.05
C ARG A 226 -2.59 13.94 17.52
N PHE A 227 -2.95 12.69 17.88
CA PHE A 227 -2.81 12.18 19.25
C PHE A 227 -1.35 12.19 19.72
N LEU A 228 -0.41 11.70 18.89
CA LEU A 228 1.03 11.70 19.22
C LEU A 228 1.54 13.13 19.43
N LYS A 229 1.19 14.08 18.56
CA LYS A 229 1.58 15.49 18.69
C LYS A 229 0.98 16.16 19.94
N ALA A 230 -0.25 15.81 20.30
CA ALA A 230 -0.86 16.30 21.54
C ALA A 230 -0.12 15.84 22.80
N ASN A 231 0.55 14.68 22.71
CA ASN A 231 1.24 14.03 23.82
C ASN A 231 2.77 14.11 23.73
N ASP A 232 3.32 14.96 22.87
CA ASP A 232 4.78 15.09 22.66
C ASP A 232 5.58 15.33 23.96
N ALA A 233 5.01 16.10 24.90
CA ALA A 233 5.63 16.36 26.19
C ALA A 233 5.54 15.18 27.20
N GLU A 234 4.70 14.19 26.93
CA GLU A 234 4.38 13.10 27.85
C GLU A 234 4.97 11.75 27.43
N MET A 235 5.53 11.67 26.22
CA MET A 235 6.20 10.50 25.67
C MET A 235 7.60 10.82 25.18
N ALA A 236 8.48 9.82 25.10
CA ALA A 236 9.73 9.96 24.40
C ALA A 236 9.50 9.96 22.89
N GLY A 237 10.31 10.70 22.16
CA GLY A 237 10.24 10.93 20.73
C GLY A 237 10.04 12.41 20.42
N ASP A 238 10.38 12.81 19.21
CA ASP A 238 10.09 14.15 18.66
C ASP A 238 8.89 14.05 17.73
N ALA A 239 7.72 14.47 18.18
CA ALA A 239 6.51 14.41 17.40
C ALA A 239 6.52 15.33 16.16
N ASN A 240 7.55 16.19 16.00
CA ASN A 240 7.82 16.89 14.75
C ASN A 240 8.65 16.04 13.77
N LYS A 241 9.13 14.87 14.19
CA LYS A 241 9.88 13.91 13.37
C LYS A 241 9.15 12.57 13.23
N ILE A 242 7.87 12.62 12.94
CA ILE A 242 7.07 11.44 12.59
C ILE A 242 7.42 11.01 11.15
N ILE A 243 7.82 9.76 10.99
CA ILE A 243 8.15 9.14 9.70
C ILE A 243 7.11 8.06 9.42
N SER A 244 6.22 8.30 8.46
CA SER A 244 5.22 7.30 8.06
C SER A 244 5.85 6.24 7.18
N ILE A 245 5.59 4.95 7.47
CA ILE A 245 6.06 3.81 6.67
C ILE A 245 4.88 2.91 6.33
N GLY A 246 4.77 2.53 5.07
CA GLY A 246 3.74 1.60 4.61
C GLY A 246 4.07 0.94 3.28
N THR A 247 3.37 -0.16 2.99
CA THR A 247 3.59 -1.00 1.81
C THR A 247 2.28 -1.21 1.06
N SER A 248 2.28 -1.19 -0.28
CA SER A 248 1.08 -1.43 -1.10
C SER A 248 0.01 -0.35 -0.86
N ALA A 249 -1.22 -0.74 -0.47
CA ALA A 249 -2.23 0.21 0.02
C ALA A 249 -1.71 1.03 1.21
N GLY A 250 -0.95 0.42 2.14
CA GLY A 250 -0.27 1.14 3.21
C GLY A 250 0.79 2.11 2.71
N GLY A 251 1.46 1.79 1.61
CA GLY A 251 2.36 2.70 0.89
C GLY A 251 1.61 3.90 0.31
N ALA A 252 0.40 3.66 -0.23
CA ALA A 252 -0.50 4.74 -0.68
C ALA A 252 -0.93 5.63 0.50
N MET A 253 -1.25 5.04 1.66
CA MET A 253 -1.56 5.80 2.88
C MET A 253 -0.38 6.65 3.35
N SER A 254 0.85 6.12 3.32
CA SER A 254 2.05 6.91 3.66
C SER A 254 2.30 8.04 2.67
N ALA A 255 2.07 7.82 1.37
CA ALA A 255 2.14 8.88 0.35
C ALA A 255 1.04 9.95 0.56
N LEU A 256 -0.17 9.53 0.94
CA LEU A 256 -1.26 10.45 1.29
C LEU A 256 -0.93 11.26 2.55
N LEU A 257 -0.44 10.65 3.63
CA LEU A 257 -0.01 11.37 4.83
C LEU A 257 1.05 12.42 4.49
N ALA A 258 2.03 12.08 3.63
CA ALA A 258 3.06 13.00 3.17
C ALA A 258 2.53 14.16 2.32
N SER A 259 1.40 13.98 1.63
CA SER A 259 0.89 14.92 0.62
C SER A 259 -0.43 15.60 1.02
N THR A 260 -0.95 15.35 2.22
CA THR A 260 -2.23 15.90 2.68
C THR A 260 -2.18 16.43 4.11
N GLY A 261 -1.01 16.82 4.59
CA GLY A 261 -0.87 17.41 5.93
C GLY A 261 -1.79 18.63 6.09
N ASN A 262 -2.60 18.63 7.14
CA ASN A 262 -3.51 19.70 7.54
C ASN A 262 -4.61 20.07 6.52
N VAL A 263 -4.88 19.19 5.55
CA VAL A 263 -5.93 19.42 4.55
C VAL A 263 -7.31 19.36 5.20
N LYS A 264 -8.10 20.42 5.00
CA LYS A 264 -9.40 20.60 5.65
C LYS A 264 -10.50 19.68 5.13
N ASP A 265 -10.30 19.05 3.99
CA ASP A 265 -11.27 18.10 3.41
C ASP A 265 -11.52 16.92 4.37
N TYR A 266 -10.55 16.59 5.23
CA TYR A 266 -10.66 15.53 6.24
C TYR A 266 -11.24 16.00 7.58
N ASP A 267 -11.40 17.30 7.81
CA ASP A 267 -11.81 17.88 9.12
C ASP A 267 -13.15 17.35 9.64
N SER A 268 -14.12 17.12 8.75
CA SER A 268 -15.44 16.60 9.14
C SER A 268 -15.34 15.18 9.69
N TYR A 269 -14.59 14.31 9.03
CA TYR A 269 -14.35 12.93 9.41
C TYR A 269 -13.54 12.84 10.72
N LEU A 270 -12.49 13.66 10.86
CA LEU A 270 -11.67 13.74 12.07
C LEU A 270 -12.50 14.18 13.29
N ARG A 271 -13.42 15.16 13.12
CA ARG A 271 -14.34 15.59 14.20
C ARG A 271 -15.33 14.51 14.58
N GLU A 272 -15.81 13.74 13.61
CA GLU A 272 -16.78 12.69 13.83
C GLU A 272 -16.25 11.61 14.78
N ILE A 273 -15.00 11.19 14.59
CA ILE A 273 -14.33 10.22 15.47
C ILE A 273 -13.72 10.85 16.73
N GLY A 274 -13.84 12.16 16.92
CA GLY A 274 -13.29 12.85 18.10
C GLY A 274 -11.75 12.91 18.11
N ALA A 275 -11.11 13.11 16.96
CA ALA A 275 -9.67 13.36 16.87
C ALA A 275 -9.27 14.67 17.57
N VAL A 276 -8.00 14.80 17.98
CA VAL A 276 -7.46 16.02 18.60
C VAL A 276 -7.38 17.15 17.57
N MET A 277 -8.39 18.03 17.55
CA MET A 277 -8.58 19.01 16.47
C MET A 277 -7.69 20.24 16.54
N ASP A 278 -7.04 20.50 17.67
CA ASP A 278 -6.09 21.62 17.86
C ASP A 278 -4.64 21.25 17.55
N GLN A 279 -4.42 20.01 17.08
CA GLN A 279 -3.13 19.52 16.61
C GLN A 279 -3.13 19.36 15.09
N SER A 280 -1.93 19.34 14.52
CA SER A 280 -1.69 19.09 13.09
C SER A 280 -1.52 17.61 12.80
N ASP A 281 -1.72 17.19 11.54
CA ASP A 281 -1.52 15.81 11.06
C ASP A 281 -0.46 15.68 9.95
N ASP A 282 0.36 16.71 9.75
CA ASP A 282 1.53 16.64 8.88
C ASP A 282 2.58 15.68 9.44
N VAL A 283 3.33 15.05 8.55
CA VAL A 283 4.47 14.19 8.91
C VAL A 283 5.77 14.81 8.41
N TYR A 284 6.87 14.52 9.10
CA TYR A 284 8.20 14.98 8.71
C TYR A 284 8.67 14.29 7.44
N ALA A 285 8.48 12.96 7.39
CA ALA A 285 8.92 12.17 6.25
C ALA A 285 7.99 10.98 6.00
N ALA A 286 8.07 10.40 4.80
CA ALA A 286 7.39 9.16 4.47
C ALA A 286 8.28 8.21 3.67
N GLN A 287 8.22 6.92 4.01
CA GLN A 287 8.66 5.82 3.19
C GLN A 287 7.43 5.11 2.60
N ALA A 288 7.23 5.22 1.32
CA ALA A 288 6.17 4.53 0.58
C ALA A 288 6.77 3.38 -0.23
N TYR A 289 6.53 2.14 0.20
CA TYR A 289 6.89 0.96 -0.56
C TYR A 289 5.76 0.59 -1.52
N CYS A 290 6.09 0.38 -2.78
CA CYS A 290 5.17 -0.01 -3.87
C CYS A 290 3.78 0.64 -3.73
N PRO A 291 3.69 1.99 -3.60
CA PRO A 291 2.44 2.67 -3.31
C PRO A 291 1.44 2.50 -4.45
N ILE A 292 0.25 1.98 -4.14
CA ILE A 292 -0.87 1.89 -5.09
C ILE A 292 -1.70 3.15 -4.95
N THR A 293 -1.39 4.17 -5.74
CA THR A 293 -2.02 5.49 -5.75
C THR A 293 -2.70 5.77 -7.08
N ASP A 294 -3.38 6.90 -7.20
CA ASP A 294 -4.01 7.36 -8.45
C ASP A 294 -4.95 6.30 -9.06
N LEU A 295 -5.82 5.74 -8.21
CA LEU A 295 -6.77 4.70 -8.62
C LEU A 295 -7.70 5.15 -9.75
N ASP A 296 -7.91 6.46 -9.90
CA ASP A 296 -8.64 7.06 -11.03
C ASP A 296 -8.05 6.71 -12.41
N HIS A 297 -6.74 6.42 -12.46
CA HIS A 297 -6.00 6.14 -13.70
C HIS A 297 -5.19 4.84 -13.62
N ALA A 298 -5.36 4.06 -12.55
CA ALA A 298 -4.57 2.85 -12.31
C ALA A 298 -4.83 1.77 -13.38
N ASP A 299 -6.07 1.59 -13.81
CA ASP A 299 -6.41 0.68 -14.91
C ASP A 299 -5.79 1.13 -16.24
N GLN A 300 -5.86 2.43 -16.55
CA GLN A 300 -5.21 2.98 -17.74
C GLN A 300 -3.67 2.78 -17.70
N ALA A 301 -3.05 3.01 -16.55
CA ALA A 301 -1.62 2.80 -16.34
C ALA A 301 -1.22 1.34 -16.51
N TYR A 302 -2.01 0.43 -15.93
CA TYR A 302 -1.79 -1.00 -16.00
C TYR A 302 -1.88 -1.50 -17.44
N GLU A 303 -2.92 -1.10 -18.16
CA GLU A 303 -3.10 -1.48 -19.55
C GLU A 303 -2.06 -0.83 -20.48
N TRP A 304 -1.64 0.41 -20.22
CA TRP A 304 -0.51 0.99 -20.94
C TRP A 304 0.77 0.13 -20.78
N MET A 305 1.03 -0.35 -19.59
CA MET A 305 2.21 -1.17 -19.32
C MET A 305 2.09 -2.56 -19.95
N TYR A 306 0.95 -3.24 -19.78
CA TYR A 306 0.78 -4.66 -20.09
C TYR A 306 -0.05 -5.00 -21.34
N GLN A 307 -0.51 -4.02 -22.14
CA GLN A 307 -1.40 -4.25 -23.29
C GLN A 307 -0.89 -5.28 -24.31
N ASN A 308 0.41 -5.48 -24.40
CA ASN A 308 1.02 -6.45 -25.34
C ASN A 308 1.11 -7.87 -24.74
N LEU A 309 0.75 -8.06 -23.47
CA LEU A 309 0.70 -9.34 -22.79
C LEU A 309 -0.76 -9.72 -22.54
N GLN A 310 -1.26 -10.70 -23.30
CA GLN A 310 -2.65 -11.10 -23.31
C GLN A 310 -2.96 -12.24 -22.32
N THR A 311 -1.93 -12.85 -21.75
CA THR A 311 -2.05 -13.87 -20.70
C THR A 311 -1.70 -13.25 -19.34
N TYR A 312 -2.42 -13.65 -18.31
CA TYR A 312 -2.19 -13.22 -16.95
C TYR A 312 -2.11 -14.43 -15.99
N ASN A 313 -1.33 -14.27 -14.93
CA ASN A 313 -1.18 -15.30 -13.92
C ASN A 313 -0.95 -14.66 -12.54
N ASN A 314 -1.96 -14.74 -11.70
CA ASN A 314 -1.89 -14.29 -10.32
C ASN A 314 -1.70 -15.49 -9.39
N SER A 315 -0.45 -15.76 -9.02
CA SER A 315 -0.13 -16.90 -8.13
C SER A 315 -0.74 -16.76 -6.72
N ARG A 316 -1.10 -15.54 -6.28
CA ARG A 316 -1.69 -15.29 -4.96
C ARG A 316 -3.19 -15.60 -4.92
N SER A 317 -3.96 -15.17 -5.90
CA SER A 317 -5.39 -15.48 -6.02
C SER A 317 -5.64 -16.83 -6.68
N GLY A 318 -4.64 -17.38 -7.39
CA GLY A 318 -4.79 -18.55 -8.24
C GLY A 318 -5.49 -18.25 -9.59
N GLU A 319 -5.74 -16.98 -9.88
CA GLU A 319 -6.39 -16.54 -11.10
C GLU A 319 -5.42 -16.51 -12.26
N ASN A 320 -5.75 -17.19 -13.35
CA ASN A 320 -4.92 -17.21 -14.55
C ASN A 320 -5.80 -17.38 -15.80
N GLY A 321 -5.36 -16.82 -16.91
CA GLY A 321 -6.13 -16.89 -18.15
C GLY A 321 -5.50 -16.14 -19.31
N GLU A 322 -6.30 -16.01 -20.36
CA GLU A 322 -6.05 -15.17 -21.53
C GLU A 322 -7.20 -14.18 -21.69
N SER A 323 -6.89 -12.93 -21.97
CA SER A 323 -7.86 -11.88 -22.19
C SER A 323 -8.76 -12.22 -23.39
N THR A 324 -10.06 -12.03 -23.25
CA THR A 324 -11.05 -12.15 -24.33
C THR A 324 -10.85 -11.05 -25.38
N ASP A 325 -11.52 -11.17 -26.52
CA ASP A 325 -11.43 -10.12 -27.56
C ASP A 325 -12.01 -8.78 -27.07
N PHE A 326 -13.04 -8.82 -26.23
CA PHE A 326 -13.58 -7.63 -25.59
C PHE A 326 -12.56 -7.00 -24.63
N GLU A 327 -11.98 -7.78 -23.73
CA GLU A 327 -10.96 -7.31 -22.79
C GLU A 327 -9.72 -6.75 -23.52
N LYS A 328 -9.28 -7.36 -24.63
CA LYS A 328 -8.22 -6.81 -25.49
C LYS A 328 -8.60 -5.46 -26.08
N ALA A 329 -9.88 -5.29 -26.47
CA ALA A 329 -10.37 -4.00 -26.97
C ALA A 329 -10.45 -2.94 -25.87
N VAL A 330 -10.90 -3.30 -24.66
CA VAL A 330 -10.88 -2.43 -23.47
C VAL A 330 -9.44 -2.03 -23.14
N SER A 331 -8.53 -2.99 -23.01
CA SER A 331 -7.10 -2.77 -22.74
C SER A 331 -6.47 -1.74 -23.67
N LYS A 332 -6.76 -1.85 -24.97
CA LYS A 332 -6.27 -0.90 -25.97
C LYS A 332 -6.81 0.52 -25.77
N GLN A 333 -8.08 0.66 -25.41
CA GLN A 333 -8.69 1.98 -25.15
C GLN A 333 -8.11 2.58 -23.86
N MET A 334 -7.97 1.79 -22.80
CA MET A 334 -7.35 2.21 -21.53
C MET A 334 -5.92 2.67 -21.74
N ALA A 335 -5.10 1.89 -22.45
CA ALA A 335 -3.71 2.26 -22.77
C ALA A 335 -3.61 3.56 -23.58
N SER A 336 -4.55 3.78 -24.53
CA SER A 336 -4.63 5.05 -25.27
C SER A 336 -5.02 6.22 -24.38
N GLY A 337 -5.97 6.02 -23.46
CA GLY A 337 -6.35 7.02 -22.46
C GLY A 337 -5.20 7.44 -21.56
N TYR A 338 -4.32 6.49 -21.21
CA TYR A 338 -3.13 6.79 -20.40
C TYR A 338 -2.14 7.73 -21.11
N VAL A 339 -2.02 7.63 -22.44
CA VAL A 339 -1.19 8.57 -23.21
C VAL A 339 -1.70 10.00 -23.05
N ASP A 340 -3.00 10.20 -23.20
CA ASP A 340 -3.64 11.50 -23.02
C ASP A 340 -3.48 12.01 -21.57
N TYR A 341 -3.67 11.12 -20.60
CA TYR A 341 -3.49 11.43 -19.18
C TYR A 341 -2.09 11.92 -18.87
N ILE A 342 -1.04 11.15 -19.20
CA ILE A 342 0.36 11.53 -18.98
C ILE A 342 0.68 12.88 -19.62
N ASN A 343 0.26 13.08 -20.86
CA ASN A 343 0.51 14.33 -21.59
C ASN A 343 -0.23 15.53 -20.95
N SER A 344 -1.37 15.29 -20.30
CA SER A 344 -2.14 16.32 -19.58
C SER A 344 -1.46 16.79 -18.30
N LEU A 345 -0.67 15.94 -17.64
CA LEU A 345 0.04 16.25 -16.37
C LEU A 345 1.15 17.27 -16.53
N LYS A 346 1.68 17.43 -17.77
CA LYS A 346 2.77 18.38 -18.11
C LYS A 346 4.01 18.23 -17.24
N LEU A 347 4.34 16.97 -16.90
CA LEU A 347 5.51 16.63 -16.11
C LEU A 347 6.80 17.01 -16.86
N VAL A 348 7.83 17.39 -16.11
CA VAL A 348 9.17 17.64 -16.62
C VAL A 348 10.18 16.77 -15.88
N ASP A 349 11.23 16.37 -16.56
CA ASP A 349 12.41 15.80 -15.91
C ASP A 349 13.14 16.92 -15.16
N THR A 350 13.17 16.86 -13.84
CA THR A 350 13.75 17.88 -12.97
C THR A 350 15.25 18.07 -13.15
N LYS A 351 15.95 17.05 -13.70
CA LYS A 351 17.39 17.11 -13.97
C LYS A 351 17.70 17.87 -15.27
N THR A 352 16.85 17.72 -16.28
CA THR A 352 17.08 18.28 -17.62
C THR A 352 16.16 19.47 -17.95
N GLY A 353 15.03 19.62 -17.25
CA GLY A 353 13.98 20.58 -17.53
C GLY A 353 13.14 20.27 -18.76
N GLU A 354 13.31 19.09 -19.36
CA GLU A 354 12.62 18.69 -20.58
C GLU A 354 11.24 18.08 -20.30
N PRO A 355 10.20 18.40 -21.10
CA PRO A 355 8.88 17.79 -20.92
C PRO A 355 8.89 16.28 -21.08
N LEU A 356 8.22 15.59 -20.18
CA LEU A 356 8.01 14.15 -20.20
C LEU A 356 6.64 13.85 -20.85
N THR A 357 6.66 13.46 -22.12
CA THR A 357 5.46 13.13 -22.88
C THR A 357 5.54 11.72 -23.47
N LEU A 358 4.37 11.09 -23.67
CA LEU A 358 4.21 9.88 -24.45
C LEU A 358 3.85 10.22 -25.90
N GLY A 359 4.39 9.46 -26.86
CA GLY A 359 3.91 9.47 -28.23
C GLY A 359 2.56 8.74 -28.34
N GLU A 360 1.86 8.95 -29.46
CA GLU A 360 0.53 8.35 -29.72
C GLU A 360 0.53 6.80 -29.66
N ASP A 361 1.67 6.18 -29.93
CA ASP A 361 1.86 4.72 -29.86
C ASP A 361 2.05 4.21 -28.42
N GLY A 362 2.17 5.10 -27.43
CA GLY A 362 2.47 4.76 -26.04
C GLY A 362 3.84 4.12 -25.80
N ARG A 363 4.65 3.93 -26.87
CA ARG A 363 5.97 3.26 -26.81
C ARG A 363 7.11 4.18 -27.27
N SER A 364 6.82 5.46 -27.42
CA SER A 364 7.80 6.50 -27.76
C SER A 364 7.60 7.74 -26.87
N GLY A 365 8.49 8.71 -27.03
CA GLY A 365 8.47 9.93 -26.22
C GLY A 365 9.36 9.85 -24.98
N ARG A 366 9.53 11.00 -24.31
CA ARG A 366 10.49 11.12 -23.18
C ARG A 366 10.01 10.43 -21.91
N PHE A 367 8.69 10.33 -21.67
CA PHE A 367 8.19 9.59 -20.52
C PHE A 367 8.44 8.09 -20.66
N TYR A 368 8.27 7.52 -21.88
CA TYR A 368 8.63 6.13 -22.14
C TYR A 368 10.13 5.89 -21.90
N GLN A 369 10.99 6.78 -22.41
CA GLN A 369 12.44 6.70 -22.18
C GLN A 369 12.81 6.84 -20.70
N TYR A 370 12.10 7.69 -19.95
CA TYR A 370 12.28 7.83 -18.51
C TYR A 370 11.97 6.50 -17.79
N MET A 371 10.88 5.82 -18.14
CA MET A 371 10.55 4.52 -17.55
C MET A 371 11.58 3.44 -17.87
N VAL A 372 12.03 3.37 -19.13
CA VAL A 372 13.15 2.49 -19.55
C VAL A 372 14.40 2.78 -18.71
N GLN A 373 14.77 4.05 -18.57
CA GLN A 373 15.96 4.44 -17.80
C GLN A 373 15.84 4.06 -16.32
N LYS A 374 14.65 4.18 -15.70
CA LYS A 374 14.44 3.77 -14.30
C LYS A 374 14.66 2.26 -14.12
N VAL A 375 14.21 1.43 -15.04
CA VAL A 375 14.46 -0.02 -15.04
C VAL A 375 15.96 -0.32 -15.21
N GLU A 376 16.62 0.36 -16.14
CA GLU A 376 18.06 0.22 -16.39
C GLU A 376 18.91 0.69 -15.20
N ASP A 377 18.52 1.78 -14.55
CA ASP A 377 19.18 2.30 -13.33
C ASP A 377 19.10 1.27 -12.19
N ALA A 378 17.94 0.66 -11.98
CA ALA A 378 17.74 -0.38 -10.97
C ALA A 378 18.64 -1.60 -11.24
N ALA A 379 18.67 -2.09 -12.49
CA ALA A 379 19.52 -3.19 -12.90
C ALA A 379 21.01 -2.85 -12.74
N THR A 380 21.39 -1.61 -13.07
CA THR A 380 22.76 -1.11 -12.94
C THR A 380 23.22 -1.12 -11.47
N VAL A 381 22.39 -0.60 -10.56
CA VAL A 381 22.68 -0.61 -9.11
C VAL A 381 22.86 -2.05 -8.62
N TYR A 382 21.94 -2.94 -8.97
CA TYR A 382 21.99 -4.34 -8.57
C TYR A 382 23.26 -5.05 -9.05
N LEU A 383 23.60 -4.94 -10.34
CA LEU A 383 24.76 -5.60 -10.93
C LEU A 383 26.08 -5.04 -10.40
N ASN A 384 26.15 -3.74 -10.11
CA ASN A 384 27.33 -3.15 -9.48
C ASN A 384 27.49 -3.69 -8.04
N LYS A 385 26.41 -3.73 -7.24
CA LYS A 385 26.44 -4.33 -5.88
C LYS A 385 26.90 -5.80 -5.90
N LEU A 386 26.47 -6.59 -6.90
CA LEU A 386 26.93 -7.97 -7.09
C LEU A 386 28.44 -8.02 -7.42
N SER A 387 28.88 -7.19 -8.37
CA SER A 387 30.30 -7.17 -8.81
C SER A 387 31.25 -6.72 -7.71
N GLU A 388 30.81 -5.85 -6.82
CA GLU A 388 31.55 -5.37 -5.65
C GLU A 388 31.49 -6.33 -4.46
N GLY A 389 30.68 -7.41 -4.55
CA GLY A 389 30.47 -8.36 -3.47
C GLY A 389 29.63 -7.81 -2.30
N SER A 390 28.86 -6.74 -2.54
CA SER A 390 27.95 -6.14 -1.56
C SER A 390 26.60 -6.87 -1.52
N LEU A 391 26.30 -7.70 -2.52
CA LEU A 391 25.17 -8.62 -2.56
C LEU A 391 25.71 -10.04 -2.79
N ASP A 392 25.26 -10.99 -1.98
CA ASP A 392 25.57 -12.42 -2.10
C ASP A 392 24.29 -13.19 -2.49
N VAL A 393 23.82 -12.95 -3.70
CA VAL A 393 22.65 -13.64 -4.27
C VAL A 393 23.00 -14.20 -5.63
N PRO A 394 22.44 -15.35 -6.05
CA PRO A 394 22.66 -15.90 -7.37
C PRO A 394 22.16 -14.92 -8.45
N TYR A 395 23.02 -14.54 -9.39
CA TYR A 395 22.60 -13.81 -10.58
C TYR A 395 22.12 -14.80 -11.65
N THR A 396 20.88 -14.67 -12.06
CA THR A 396 20.36 -15.37 -13.23
C THR A 396 20.37 -14.41 -14.40
N PRO A 397 21.16 -14.68 -15.47
CA PRO A 397 21.11 -13.90 -16.70
C PRO A 397 19.69 -13.86 -17.26
N ASN A 398 19.32 -12.72 -17.80
CA ASN A 398 18.02 -12.47 -18.40
C ASN A 398 18.25 -12.01 -19.84
N ASP A 399 17.51 -12.57 -20.80
CA ASP A 399 17.71 -12.30 -22.23
C ASP A 399 17.38 -10.85 -22.61
N CYS A 400 16.50 -10.20 -21.86
CA CYS A 400 16.17 -8.78 -22.07
C CYS A 400 17.22 -7.81 -21.53
N LEU A 401 18.22 -8.29 -20.74
CA LEU A 401 19.20 -7.45 -20.05
C LEU A 401 20.63 -7.66 -20.56
N SER A 402 21.31 -6.58 -20.86
CA SER A 402 22.75 -6.56 -21.13
C SER A 402 23.49 -5.68 -20.12
N TRP A 403 24.74 -6.04 -19.77
CA TRP A 403 25.60 -5.29 -18.87
C TRP A 403 27.03 -5.22 -19.40
N ASP A 404 27.58 -4.00 -19.46
CA ASP A 404 28.92 -3.75 -20.01
C ASP A 404 30.03 -3.71 -18.93
N GLY A 405 29.71 -4.02 -17.68
CA GLY A 405 30.61 -3.92 -16.54
C GLY A 405 30.45 -2.64 -15.72
N SER A 406 29.61 -1.71 -16.16
CA SER A 406 29.33 -0.45 -15.46
C SER A 406 27.87 -0.02 -15.52
N SER A 407 27.17 -0.32 -16.63
CA SER A 407 25.78 0.04 -16.85
C SER A 407 24.99 -1.09 -17.49
N ALA A 408 23.73 -1.21 -17.08
CA ALA A 408 22.77 -2.16 -17.61
C ALA A 408 21.88 -1.51 -18.67
N LYS A 409 21.47 -2.29 -19.67
CA LYS A 409 20.52 -1.88 -20.70
C LYS A 409 19.51 -2.99 -20.95
N ILE A 410 18.23 -2.62 -21.09
CA ILE A 410 17.19 -3.54 -21.54
C ILE A 410 16.97 -3.41 -23.04
N THR A 411 16.52 -4.48 -23.69
CA THR A 411 16.22 -4.48 -25.14
C THR A 411 15.03 -3.58 -25.46
N SER A 412 13.96 -3.72 -24.68
CA SER A 412 12.77 -2.85 -24.69
C SER A 412 11.98 -3.04 -23.39
N LEU A 413 11.02 -2.14 -23.12
CA LEU A 413 10.11 -2.32 -21.99
C LEU A 413 9.23 -3.57 -22.19
N ASP A 414 8.76 -3.83 -23.42
CA ASP A 414 7.92 -5.00 -23.70
C ASP A 414 8.68 -6.32 -23.53
N ASP A 415 9.95 -6.42 -23.94
CA ASP A 415 10.78 -7.60 -23.69
C ASP A 415 11.03 -7.80 -22.20
N TYR A 416 11.33 -6.70 -21.47
CA TYR A 416 11.48 -6.74 -20.02
C TYR A 416 10.20 -7.25 -19.31
N LEU A 417 9.03 -6.76 -19.74
CA LEU A 417 7.76 -7.21 -19.16
C LEU A 417 7.47 -8.68 -19.47
N ALA A 418 7.73 -9.10 -20.72
CA ALA A 418 7.48 -10.48 -21.12
C ALA A 418 8.37 -11.50 -20.37
N ASP A 419 9.63 -11.15 -20.17
CA ASP A 419 10.65 -12.07 -19.65
C ASP A 419 10.82 -11.99 -18.14
N TYR A 420 10.56 -10.79 -17.54
CA TYR A 420 11.00 -10.52 -16.18
C TYR A 420 9.89 -10.01 -15.24
N ASN A 421 8.91 -9.27 -15.75
CA ASN A 421 7.78 -8.77 -14.98
C ASN A 421 6.45 -9.01 -15.72
N PRO A 422 6.05 -10.28 -15.92
CA PRO A 422 4.87 -10.62 -16.72
C PRO A 422 3.57 -10.16 -16.06
N ARG A 423 2.56 -9.94 -16.90
CA ARG A 423 1.22 -9.53 -16.46
C ARG A 423 0.64 -10.49 -15.41
N MET A 424 0.16 -9.93 -14.31
CA MET A 424 -0.40 -10.70 -13.20
C MET A 424 -1.94 -10.63 -13.17
N LYS A 425 -2.54 -9.48 -13.44
CA LYS A 425 -3.99 -9.25 -13.31
C LYS A 425 -4.70 -9.28 -14.67
N SER A 426 -5.97 -9.68 -14.67
CA SER A 426 -6.89 -9.57 -15.81
C SER A 426 -7.09 -8.10 -16.24
N VAL A 427 -7.82 -7.88 -17.33
CA VAL A 427 -8.19 -6.54 -17.77
C VAL A 427 -9.19 -5.94 -16.81
N MET A 428 -9.05 -4.64 -16.58
CA MET A 428 -9.58 -3.90 -15.44
C MET A 428 -8.99 -4.46 -14.15
N ALA A 429 -7.70 -4.15 -13.96
CA ALA A 429 -6.87 -4.70 -12.89
C ALA A 429 -7.27 -4.21 -11.48
N PHE A 430 -7.99 -3.08 -11.41
CA PHE A 430 -8.40 -2.40 -10.17
C PHE A 430 -9.92 -2.26 -10.08
N ASP A 431 -10.57 -1.70 -11.09
CA ASP A 431 -12.04 -1.66 -11.17
C ASP A 431 -12.55 -2.90 -11.92
N ASN A 432 -12.64 -4.02 -11.22
CA ASN A 432 -12.95 -5.30 -11.84
C ASN A 432 -14.30 -5.29 -12.57
N LEU A 433 -14.31 -5.79 -13.80
CA LEU A 433 -15.55 -5.94 -14.60
C LEU A 433 -16.62 -6.75 -13.86
N GLU A 434 -16.21 -7.83 -13.21
CA GLU A 434 -17.04 -8.69 -12.36
C GLU A 434 -16.65 -8.48 -10.90
N MET A 435 -17.29 -7.52 -10.25
CA MET A 435 -17.03 -7.24 -8.84
C MET A 435 -17.41 -8.42 -7.93
N ASN A 436 -16.56 -8.72 -6.96
CA ASN A 436 -16.78 -9.75 -5.94
C ASN A 436 -16.00 -9.41 -4.65
N GLU A 437 -16.04 -10.28 -3.66
CA GLU A 437 -15.36 -10.11 -2.38
C GLU A 437 -13.83 -9.99 -2.47
N ASN A 438 -13.23 -10.31 -3.60
CA ASN A 438 -11.78 -10.17 -3.83
C ASN A 438 -11.42 -8.89 -4.60
N SER A 439 -12.41 -8.08 -4.99
CA SER A 439 -12.21 -6.84 -5.73
C SER A 439 -11.85 -5.70 -4.77
N GLY A 440 -10.58 -5.67 -4.34
CA GLY A 440 -10.08 -4.83 -3.24
C GLY A 440 -10.44 -3.36 -3.35
N GLU A 441 -10.21 -2.76 -4.51
CA GLU A 441 -10.42 -1.34 -4.75
C GLU A 441 -11.92 -1.03 -4.94
N ASN A 442 -12.70 -1.93 -5.56
CA ASN A 442 -14.16 -1.80 -5.61
C ASN A 442 -14.78 -1.83 -4.20
N LEU A 443 -14.24 -2.68 -3.31
CA LEU A 443 -14.63 -2.70 -1.90
C LEU A 443 -14.29 -1.38 -1.21
N GLU A 444 -13.11 -0.80 -1.44
CA GLU A 444 -12.70 0.47 -0.83
C GLU A 444 -13.61 1.64 -1.24
N PHE A 445 -14.06 1.65 -2.50
CA PHE A 445 -14.96 2.68 -3.00
C PHE A 445 -16.46 2.37 -2.82
N GLY A 446 -16.81 1.26 -2.17
CA GLY A 446 -18.17 1.03 -1.69
C GLY A 446 -18.67 2.18 -0.80
N ASP A 447 -19.90 2.08 -0.31
CA ASP A 447 -20.48 3.04 0.63
C ASP A 447 -21.07 2.34 1.87
N GLU A 448 -21.74 3.07 2.75
CA GLU A 448 -22.36 2.55 3.97
C GLU A 448 -23.31 1.36 3.73
N THR A 449 -23.88 1.27 2.52
CA THR A 449 -24.93 0.30 2.15
C THR A 449 -24.53 -0.65 1.03
N HIS A 450 -23.55 -0.29 0.23
CA HIS A 450 -23.04 -1.08 -0.89
C HIS A 450 -21.63 -1.55 -0.59
N GLN A 451 -21.47 -2.87 -0.52
CA GLN A 451 -20.18 -3.49 -0.20
C GLN A 451 -19.10 -3.06 -1.19
N TYR A 452 -19.42 -3.03 -2.49
CA TYR A 452 -18.51 -2.63 -3.57
C TYR A 452 -19.24 -1.84 -4.65
N LEU A 453 -18.51 -0.94 -5.31
CA LEU A 453 -18.98 -0.12 -6.42
C LEU A 453 -17.91 -0.04 -7.51
N HIS A 454 -18.33 0.14 -8.77
CA HIS A 454 -17.42 0.60 -9.82
C HIS A 454 -16.96 2.03 -9.54
N PHE A 455 -15.75 2.39 -9.95
CA PHE A 455 -15.20 3.72 -9.69
C PHE A 455 -14.41 4.32 -10.86
N ASP A 456 -14.05 3.55 -11.90
CA ASP A 456 -13.34 4.07 -13.06
C ASP A 456 -14.23 5.00 -13.89
N SER A 457 -13.86 6.28 -13.98
CA SER A 457 -14.62 7.30 -14.69
C SER A 457 -14.36 7.32 -16.19
N TYR A 458 -13.37 6.58 -16.69
CA TYR A 458 -13.05 6.49 -18.11
C TYR A 458 -13.76 5.31 -18.80
N MET A 459 -14.08 4.26 -18.04
CA MET A 459 -14.72 3.05 -18.59
C MET A 459 -16.06 3.31 -19.29
N PRO A 460 -16.95 4.21 -18.85
CA PRO A 460 -18.16 4.57 -19.59
C PRO A 460 -17.90 5.01 -21.05
N ASP A 461 -16.88 5.84 -21.25
CA ASP A 461 -16.46 6.29 -22.59
C ASP A 461 -15.91 5.14 -23.43
N VAL A 462 -15.18 4.21 -22.80
CA VAL A 462 -14.66 2.99 -23.44
C VAL A 462 -15.81 2.10 -23.90
N LEU A 463 -16.77 1.84 -23.02
CA LEU A 463 -17.95 1.02 -23.33
C LEU A 463 -18.75 1.62 -24.49
N GLU A 464 -18.99 2.94 -24.49
CA GLU A 464 -19.71 3.59 -25.57
C GLU A 464 -18.98 3.50 -26.92
N LYS A 465 -17.64 3.58 -26.93
CA LYS A 465 -16.81 3.36 -28.13
C LYS A 465 -16.90 1.93 -28.66
N LEU A 466 -17.00 0.96 -27.74
CA LEU A 466 -17.02 -0.48 -28.08
C LEU A 466 -18.43 -1.04 -28.32
N LYS A 467 -19.48 -0.31 -28.05
CA LYS A 467 -20.90 -0.69 -28.12
C LYS A 467 -21.32 -1.39 -29.39
N THR A 468 -20.81 -0.95 -30.54
CA THR A 468 -21.18 -1.50 -31.85
C THR A 468 -20.55 -2.86 -32.08
N ASP A 469 -19.31 -3.05 -31.64
CA ASP A 469 -18.54 -4.26 -31.87
C ASP A 469 -18.82 -5.32 -30.79
N TYR A 470 -19.17 -4.88 -29.56
CA TYR A 470 -19.43 -5.72 -28.38
C TYR A 470 -20.77 -5.35 -27.69
N PRO A 471 -21.91 -5.52 -28.35
CA PRO A 471 -23.23 -5.07 -27.84
C PRO A 471 -23.69 -5.88 -26.61
N GLU A 472 -23.26 -7.13 -26.44
CA GLU A 472 -23.63 -7.97 -25.30
C GLU A 472 -22.92 -7.50 -24.03
N GLU A 473 -21.61 -7.27 -24.12
CA GLU A 473 -20.77 -6.77 -23.03
C GLU A 473 -21.16 -5.34 -22.65
N TYR A 474 -21.44 -4.47 -23.64
CA TYR A 474 -22.00 -3.15 -23.38
C TYR A 474 -23.28 -3.24 -22.55
N SER A 475 -24.22 -4.10 -22.95
CA SER A 475 -25.51 -4.27 -22.25
C SER A 475 -25.30 -4.83 -20.82
N LYS A 476 -24.23 -5.59 -20.60
CA LYS A 476 -23.91 -6.19 -19.31
C LYS A 476 -23.32 -5.19 -18.32
N TYR A 477 -22.42 -4.30 -18.79
CA TYR A 477 -21.62 -3.48 -17.91
C TYR A 477 -22.01 -1.99 -17.85
N ALA A 478 -22.67 -1.45 -18.91
CA ALA A 478 -22.89 -0.01 -19.03
C ALA A 478 -23.66 0.59 -17.85
N GLU A 479 -24.71 -0.07 -17.35
CA GLU A 479 -25.52 0.45 -16.23
C GLU A 479 -24.69 0.63 -14.96
N GLY A 480 -23.80 -0.33 -14.65
CA GLY A 480 -22.94 -0.27 -13.45
C GLY A 480 -21.94 0.87 -13.54
N TYR A 481 -21.32 1.08 -14.70
CA TYR A 481 -20.35 2.17 -14.90
C TYR A 481 -21.02 3.53 -15.12
N ASP A 482 -22.21 3.59 -15.72
CA ASP A 482 -22.97 4.85 -15.84
C ASP A 482 -23.32 5.44 -14.47
N ALA A 483 -23.52 4.59 -13.45
CA ALA A 483 -23.76 5.02 -12.07
C ALA A 483 -22.58 5.79 -11.46
N VAL A 484 -21.34 5.57 -11.94
CA VAL A 484 -20.14 6.28 -11.50
C VAL A 484 -20.20 7.76 -11.88
N ILE A 485 -20.81 8.06 -13.05
CA ILE A 485 -20.89 9.43 -13.57
C ILE A 485 -21.95 10.23 -12.80
N GLY A 486 -21.50 11.28 -12.13
CA GLY A 486 -22.39 12.18 -11.39
C GLY A 486 -22.66 11.78 -9.94
N ASP A 487 -22.13 10.66 -9.47
CA ASP A 487 -22.11 10.33 -8.04
C ASP A 487 -21.07 11.20 -7.32
N LYS A 488 -21.57 12.23 -6.61
CA LYS A 488 -20.72 13.19 -5.92
C LYS A 488 -20.04 12.60 -4.68
N ALA A 489 -20.68 11.66 -4.01
CA ALA A 489 -20.10 11.02 -2.83
C ALA A 489 -18.95 10.10 -3.23
N LEU A 490 -19.10 9.33 -4.31
CA LEU A 490 -18.02 8.55 -4.87
C LEU A 490 -16.87 9.44 -5.37
N ALA A 491 -17.18 10.52 -6.09
CA ALA A 491 -16.16 11.47 -6.54
C ALA A 491 -15.38 12.10 -5.38
N GLU A 492 -16.03 12.36 -4.24
CA GLU A 492 -15.37 12.83 -3.01
C GLU A 492 -14.48 11.75 -2.42
N ARG A 493 -14.96 10.50 -2.26
CA ARG A 493 -14.15 9.37 -1.78
C ARG A 493 -12.90 9.15 -2.63
N LYS A 494 -13.03 9.18 -3.96
CA LYS A 494 -11.92 9.10 -4.91
C LYS A 494 -10.93 10.24 -4.74
N LYS A 495 -11.42 11.48 -4.63
CA LYS A 495 -10.59 12.67 -4.40
C LYS A 495 -9.75 12.53 -3.13
N LEU A 496 -10.37 12.09 -2.03
CA LEU A 496 -9.74 11.97 -0.72
C LEU A 496 -8.68 10.86 -0.66
N LEU A 497 -8.74 9.89 -1.56
CA LEU A 497 -7.77 8.77 -1.61
C LEU A 497 -6.67 8.96 -2.68
N ASN A 498 -6.65 10.08 -3.40
CA ASN A 498 -5.66 10.32 -4.45
C ASN A 498 -4.72 11.48 -4.08
N PRO A 499 -3.43 11.22 -3.76
CA PRO A 499 -2.46 12.24 -3.36
C PRO A 499 -2.23 13.29 -4.46
N LEU A 500 -2.39 12.95 -5.75
CA LEU A 500 -2.17 13.86 -6.86
C LEU A 500 -3.14 15.05 -6.87
N ASN A 501 -4.30 14.94 -6.21
CA ASN A 501 -5.26 16.02 -6.05
C ASN A 501 -4.77 17.11 -5.08
N TYR A 502 -3.75 16.85 -4.29
CA TYR A 502 -3.26 17.72 -3.22
C TYR A 502 -1.84 18.22 -3.44
N ILE A 503 -1.00 17.44 -4.16
CA ILE A 503 0.40 17.77 -4.42
C ILE A 503 0.52 19.10 -5.17
N GLY A 504 1.24 20.06 -4.55
CA GLY A 504 1.46 21.41 -5.09
C GLY A 504 0.37 22.41 -4.74
N SER A 505 -0.54 22.08 -3.81
CA SER A 505 -1.52 23.03 -3.27
C SER A 505 -0.90 23.83 -2.11
N ASP A 506 -1.08 25.16 -2.14
CA ASP A 506 -0.61 26.07 -1.06
C ASP A 506 -1.29 25.80 0.31
N SER A 507 -2.34 24.98 0.35
CA SER A 507 -3.08 24.65 1.56
C SER A 507 -2.64 23.33 2.21
N VAL A 508 -1.57 22.73 1.73
CA VAL A 508 -1.06 21.43 2.17
C VAL A 508 0.31 21.59 2.79
N ASP A 509 0.49 21.03 3.96
CA ASP A 509 1.80 20.85 4.57
C ASP A 509 2.38 19.51 4.06
N THR A 510 3.15 19.60 2.96
CA THR A 510 3.83 18.43 2.38
C THR A 510 5.04 18.03 3.23
N ALA A 511 5.25 16.71 3.41
CA ALA A 511 6.43 16.21 4.12
C ALA A 511 7.74 16.68 3.48
N GLU A 512 8.75 16.96 4.32
CA GLU A 512 10.05 17.45 3.86
C GLU A 512 10.83 16.40 3.07
N HIS A 513 10.71 15.12 3.45
CA HIS A 513 11.43 14.01 2.83
C HIS A 513 10.48 12.87 2.45
N ILE A 514 10.51 12.46 1.19
CA ILE A 514 9.66 11.39 0.69
C ILE A 514 10.51 10.36 -0.06
N ARG A 515 10.54 9.13 0.48
CA ARG A 515 11.25 8.03 -0.15
C ARG A 515 10.24 7.03 -0.73
N ILE A 516 10.40 6.68 -2.02
CA ILE A 516 9.53 5.75 -2.75
C ILE A 516 10.38 4.62 -3.31
N ARG A 517 10.03 3.39 -3.02
CA ARG A 517 10.71 2.19 -3.54
C ARG A 517 9.70 1.20 -4.11
N VAL A 518 10.02 0.65 -5.28
CA VAL A 518 9.18 -0.33 -5.98
C VAL A 518 10.07 -1.42 -6.56
N GLY A 519 9.67 -2.67 -6.37
CA GLY A 519 10.38 -3.80 -6.98
C GLY A 519 10.20 -3.83 -8.49
N THR A 520 11.25 -4.22 -9.22
CA THR A 520 11.17 -4.35 -10.69
C THR A 520 10.37 -5.58 -11.15
N GLN A 521 10.02 -6.48 -10.25
CA GLN A 521 9.11 -7.61 -10.49
C GLN A 521 7.72 -7.38 -9.88
N ASP A 522 7.41 -6.14 -9.54
CA ASP A 522 6.09 -5.78 -9.04
C ASP A 522 5.10 -5.64 -10.20
N ALA A 523 4.20 -6.60 -10.32
CA ALA A 523 3.10 -6.61 -11.30
C ALA A 523 1.73 -6.36 -10.66
N ASP A 524 1.68 -5.95 -9.38
CA ASP A 524 0.42 -5.55 -8.72
C ASP A 524 -0.11 -4.23 -9.22
N THR A 525 0.80 -3.34 -9.65
CA THR A 525 0.47 -2.06 -10.28
C THR A 525 1.44 -1.78 -11.42
N ALA A 526 1.15 -0.77 -12.23
CA ALA A 526 2.11 -0.29 -13.21
C ALA A 526 3.23 0.48 -12.51
N LEU A 527 4.49 0.22 -12.89
CA LEU A 527 5.65 0.95 -12.37
C LEU A 527 5.55 2.46 -12.64
N SER A 528 4.77 2.86 -13.64
CA SER A 528 4.52 4.26 -13.97
C SER A 528 3.68 5.01 -12.94
N VAL A 529 2.85 4.33 -12.13
CA VAL A 529 2.06 4.95 -11.06
C VAL A 529 2.98 5.60 -10.02
N SER A 530 3.95 4.87 -9.52
CA SER A 530 4.94 5.40 -8.57
C SER A 530 5.85 6.46 -9.19
N ALA A 531 6.16 6.34 -10.49
CA ALA A 531 6.92 7.34 -11.23
C ALA A 531 6.15 8.67 -11.36
N VAL A 532 4.85 8.61 -11.66
CA VAL A 532 3.98 9.80 -11.72
C VAL A 532 3.86 10.48 -10.36
N LEU A 533 3.71 9.70 -9.29
CA LEU A 533 3.71 10.21 -7.92
C LEU A 533 5.02 10.96 -7.62
N ALA A 534 6.17 10.33 -7.84
CA ALA A 534 7.49 10.92 -7.60
C ALA A 534 7.71 12.20 -8.43
N LEU A 535 7.45 12.14 -9.74
CA LEU A 535 7.57 13.29 -10.64
C LEU A 535 6.62 14.43 -10.26
N SER A 536 5.40 14.12 -9.81
CA SER A 536 4.45 15.14 -9.36
C SER A 536 4.95 15.86 -8.12
N LEU A 537 5.51 15.13 -7.16
CA LEU A 537 6.16 15.69 -5.96
C LEU A 537 7.37 16.55 -6.34
N GLU A 538 8.29 16.02 -7.14
CA GLU A 538 9.49 16.75 -7.62
C GLU A 538 9.15 18.02 -8.41
N ASN A 539 8.05 18.02 -9.17
CA ASN A 539 7.69 19.14 -10.05
C ASN A 539 6.88 20.24 -9.35
N LYS A 540 6.19 19.89 -8.26
CA LYS A 540 5.17 20.78 -7.70
C LYS A 540 5.41 21.14 -6.22
N THR A 541 6.44 20.56 -5.59
CA THR A 541 6.77 20.81 -4.16
C THR A 541 8.26 21.04 -3.98
N ASP A 542 8.66 21.49 -2.79
CA ASP A 542 10.07 21.61 -2.40
C ASP A 542 10.58 20.36 -1.64
N ALA A 543 9.81 19.27 -1.61
CA ALA A 543 10.18 18.04 -0.91
C ALA A 543 11.43 17.38 -1.51
N ASP A 544 12.28 16.85 -0.64
CA ASP A 544 13.38 15.95 -1.03
C ASP A 544 12.83 14.57 -1.38
N VAL A 545 12.74 14.27 -2.68
CA VAL A 545 12.12 13.04 -3.20
C VAL A 545 13.21 12.05 -3.63
N ASP A 546 13.27 10.91 -2.94
CA ASP A 546 14.17 9.80 -3.25
C ASP A 546 13.38 8.63 -3.85
N TYR A 547 13.26 8.61 -5.20
CA TYR A 547 12.55 7.57 -5.94
C TYR A 547 13.49 6.63 -6.66
N ALA A 548 13.32 5.32 -6.43
CA ALA A 548 14.02 4.28 -7.16
C ALA A 548 13.17 3.01 -7.35
N LEU A 549 13.37 2.35 -8.50
CA LEU A 549 13.03 0.95 -8.66
C LEU A 549 14.17 0.09 -8.09
N VAL A 550 13.83 -1.07 -7.53
CA VAL A 550 14.79 -2.00 -6.92
C VAL A 550 14.78 -3.32 -7.67
N TRP A 551 15.91 -3.63 -8.32
CA TRP A 551 16.02 -4.82 -9.17
C TRP A 551 15.89 -6.11 -8.37
N ASN A 552 15.26 -7.12 -8.97
CA ASN A 552 15.06 -8.46 -8.41
C ASN A 552 14.23 -8.48 -7.11
N GLN A 553 13.33 -7.51 -6.96
CA GLN A 553 12.35 -7.43 -5.88
C GLN A 553 10.95 -7.41 -6.48
N GLY A 554 10.02 -8.12 -5.82
CA GLY A 554 8.60 -8.13 -6.16
C GLY A 554 7.81 -7.08 -5.39
N HIS A 555 6.50 -7.31 -5.26
CA HIS A 555 5.59 -6.47 -4.49
C HIS A 555 5.88 -6.57 -2.99
N GLY A 556 6.38 -5.51 -2.39
CA GLY A 556 6.75 -5.51 -0.97
C GLY A 556 7.72 -4.39 -0.59
N ASN A 557 8.43 -4.58 0.52
CA ASN A 557 9.46 -3.64 0.99
C ASN A 557 10.73 -3.81 0.13
N ALA A 558 10.67 -3.29 -1.08
CA ALA A 558 11.76 -3.37 -2.03
C ALA A 558 12.92 -2.46 -1.58
N ASP A 559 13.87 -3.04 -0.88
CA ASP A 559 15.02 -2.33 -0.31
C ASP A 559 16.24 -3.26 -0.26
N TYR A 560 17.44 -2.69 -0.20
CA TYR A 560 18.64 -3.43 0.19
C TYR A 560 18.88 -3.26 1.69
N ASP A 561 19.56 -4.24 2.31
CA ASP A 561 19.77 -4.28 3.74
C ASP A 561 20.35 -2.97 4.30
N GLY A 562 19.68 -2.41 5.28
CA GLY A 562 20.08 -1.22 6.01
C GLY A 562 19.83 0.12 5.32
N GLU A 563 19.34 0.16 4.06
CA GLU A 563 19.15 1.43 3.33
C GLU A 563 18.08 2.32 3.98
N LEU A 564 16.99 1.74 4.48
CA LEU A 564 15.97 2.50 5.20
C LEU A 564 16.54 3.19 6.45
N ILE A 565 17.27 2.45 7.26
CA ILE A 565 17.89 2.98 8.48
C ILE A 565 18.90 4.09 8.15
N GLN A 566 19.73 3.87 7.12
CA GLN A 566 20.69 4.88 6.67
C GLN A 566 19.99 6.16 6.17
N TRP A 567 18.87 6.02 5.46
CA TRP A 567 18.07 7.16 5.02
C TRP A 567 17.44 7.91 6.20
N ILE A 568 16.84 7.20 7.17
CA ILE A 568 16.27 7.81 8.38
C ILE A 568 17.35 8.55 9.15
N ASP A 569 18.51 7.92 9.39
CA ASP A 569 19.63 8.55 10.10
C ASP A 569 20.12 9.80 9.37
N LYS A 570 20.21 9.76 8.05
CA LYS A 570 20.62 10.91 7.24
C LYS A 570 19.67 12.10 7.46
N ILE A 571 18.38 11.94 7.25
CA ILE A 571 17.41 13.03 7.34
C ILE A 571 17.16 13.53 8.77
N CYS A 572 17.44 12.71 9.79
CA CYS A 572 17.20 13.08 11.19
C CYS A 572 18.44 13.65 11.92
N LYS A 573 19.66 13.39 11.40
CA LYS A 573 20.93 13.82 12.03
C LYS A 573 21.59 15.01 11.30
N GLU A 574 21.14 15.36 10.10
CA GLU A 574 21.53 16.57 9.37
C GLU A 574 20.77 17.78 9.90
#